data_9e2b1a854529086e594580ba126bd555
#
_entry.id   9e2b1a854529086e594580ba126bd555
#
_cell.length_a   1.000
_cell.length_b   1.000
_cell.length_c   1.000
_cell.angle_alpha   90.00
_cell.angle_beta   90.00
_cell.angle_gamma   90.00
#
_symmetry.space_group_name_H-M   'P 1'
#
loop_
_entity.id
_entity.type
_entity.pdbx_description
1 polymer ?
#
loop_
_entity_poly.entity_id
_entity_poly.type
_entity_poly.pdbx_seq_one_letter_code
_entity_poly.pdbx_strand_id
1 'polypeptide(L)'
;MELEKIDEFLSSWSKGVIEIGKIYREGGDYIKSAKHFLSTHYAFEETDVLFKPTFTKEVVFRNNKKDALSYFVGRDISEDNGFALKPWGSIQLAELNTLIEEDLTAAMGTLKFKPYEIEETTLVAFTFIFRKIDETLKIKVHHSSPVT
;
A
#
# COMPACT_ATOMS: atom_id res chain seq x y z
N MET A 1 -8.61 -7.92 -18.75
CA MET A 1 -9.18 -6.57 -18.78
C MET A 1 -8.64 -5.73 -17.64
N GLU A 2 -8.67 -4.42 -17.79
CA GLU A 2 -8.08 -3.52 -16.79
C GLU A 2 -8.79 -3.62 -15.42
N LEU A 3 -10.11 -3.80 -15.41
CA LEU A 3 -10.84 -3.94 -14.13
C LEU A 3 -10.37 -5.17 -13.36
N GLU A 4 -10.17 -6.29 -14.05
CA GLU A 4 -9.65 -7.51 -13.43
C GLU A 4 -8.24 -7.29 -12.89
N LYS A 5 -7.41 -6.53 -13.62
CA LYS A 5 -6.05 -6.19 -13.17
C LYS A 5 -6.07 -5.32 -11.93
N ILE A 6 -7.02 -4.40 -11.82
CA ILE A 6 -7.18 -3.57 -10.62
C ILE A 6 -7.56 -4.46 -9.44
N ASP A 7 -8.52 -5.37 -9.60
CA ASP A 7 -8.92 -6.30 -8.54
C ASP A 7 -7.76 -7.18 -8.09
N GLU A 8 -7.01 -7.73 -9.04
CA GLU A 8 -5.83 -8.53 -8.74
C GLU A 8 -4.76 -7.71 -8.01
N PHE A 9 -4.57 -6.45 -8.44
CA PHE A 9 -3.61 -5.55 -7.78
C PHE A 9 -3.99 -5.30 -6.34
N LEU A 10 -5.25 -4.95 -6.08
CA LEU A 10 -5.73 -4.66 -4.73
C LEU A 10 -5.58 -5.88 -3.81
N SER A 11 -5.89 -7.06 -4.32
CA SER A 11 -5.71 -8.31 -3.58
C SER A 11 -4.23 -8.55 -3.27
N SER A 12 -3.36 -8.37 -4.26
CA SER A 12 -1.91 -8.54 -4.11
C SER A 12 -1.33 -7.56 -3.10
N TRP A 13 -1.74 -6.28 -3.19
CA TRP A 13 -1.29 -5.25 -2.26
C TRP A 13 -1.69 -5.59 -0.82
N SER A 14 -2.94 -5.97 -0.62
CA SER A 14 -3.45 -6.30 0.71
C SER A 14 -2.74 -7.52 1.31
N LYS A 15 -2.59 -8.57 0.51
CA LYS A 15 -1.86 -9.77 0.94
C LYS A 15 -0.39 -9.47 1.24
N GLY A 16 0.21 -8.59 0.44
CA GLY A 16 1.61 -8.20 0.63
C GLY A 16 1.84 -7.48 1.95
N VAL A 17 0.95 -6.57 2.33
CA VAL A 17 1.05 -5.86 3.61
C VAL A 17 0.94 -6.86 4.78
N ILE A 18 -0.04 -7.76 4.72
CA ILE A 18 -0.24 -8.78 5.76
C ILE A 18 0.98 -9.69 5.85
N GLU A 19 1.54 -10.09 4.71
CA GLU A 19 2.70 -10.98 4.66
C GLU A 19 3.94 -10.35 5.30
N ILE A 20 4.19 -9.06 5.10
CA ILE A 20 5.30 -8.36 5.75
C ILE A 20 5.19 -8.49 7.27
N GLY A 21 4.01 -8.23 7.81
CA GLY A 21 3.76 -8.32 9.25
C GLY A 21 3.91 -9.74 9.78
N LYS A 22 3.46 -10.72 9.01
CA LYS A 22 3.60 -12.14 9.37
C LYS A 22 5.06 -12.55 9.45
N ILE A 23 5.85 -12.19 8.44
CA ILE A 23 7.29 -12.49 8.41
C ILE A 23 7.99 -11.84 9.59
N TYR A 24 7.63 -10.60 9.91
CA TYR A 24 8.17 -9.90 11.07
C TYR A 24 7.91 -10.66 12.37
N ARG A 25 6.67 -11.10 12.59
CA ARG A 25 6.29 -11.84 13.81
C ARG A 25 6.98 -13.21 13.91
N GLU A 26 7.29 -13.81 12.77
CA GLU A 26 7.95 -15.12 12.72
C GLU A 26 9.48 -15.00 12.78
N GLY A 27 10.01 -13.79 12.90
CA GLY A 27 11.44 -13.58 12.99
C GLY A 27 12.18 -13.64 11.67
N GLY A 28 11.47 -13.55 10.55
CA GLY A 28 12.07 -13.60 9.22
C GLY A 28 12.55 -12.24 8.72
N ASP A 29 13.04 -12.22 7.49
CA ASP A 29 13.59 -11.03 6.85
C ASP A 29 12.46 -10.15 6.28
N TYR A 30 11.78 -9.45 7.17
CA TYR A 30 10.66 -8.59 6.79
C TYR A 30 11.09 -7.36 5.99
N ILE A 31 12.33 -6.90 6.16
CA ILE A 31 12.85 -5.76 5.39
C ILE A 31 12.95 -6.15 3.91
N LYS A 32 13.50 -7.34 3.63
CA LYS A 32 13.58 -7.86 2.27
C LYS A 32 12.19 -8.03 1.66
N SER A 33 11.26 -8.56 2.45
CA SER A 33 9.86 -8.72 2.03
C SER A 33 9.22 -7.38 1.68
N ALA A 34 9.45 -6.35 2.51
CA ALA A 34 8.90 -5.01 2.27
C ALA A 34 9.52 -4.35 1.04
N LYS A 35 10.83 -4.54 0.82
CA LYS A 35 11.48 -4.04 -0.39
C LYS A 35 10.90 -4.68 -1.64
N HIS A 36 10.67 -5.98 -1.60
CA HIS A 36 10.04 -6.70 -2.70
C HIS A 36 8.60 -6.22 -2.94
N PHE A 37 7.84 -6.02 -1.86
CA PHE A 37 6.48 -5.48 -1.91
C PHE A 37 6.45 -4.13 -2.63
N LEU A 38 7.37 -3.23 -2.28
CA LEU A 38 7.44 -1.90 -2.90
C LEU A 38 7.81 -2.00 -4.38
N SER A 39 8.78 -2.84 -4.73
CA SER A 39 9.17 -3.02 -6.13
C SER A 39 8.05 -3.62 -6.97
N THR A 40 7.25 -4.49 -6.38
CA THR A 40 6.13 -5.15 -7.08
C THR A 40 4.96 -4.20 -7.30
N HIS A 41 4.64 -3.36 -6.33
CA HIS A 41 3.40 -2.59 -6.33
C HIS A 41 3.56 -1.12 -6.67
N TYR A 42 4.76 -0.55 -6.53
CA TYR A 42 5.01 0.87 -6.79
C TYR A 42 6.06 1.03 -7.88
N ALA A 43 5.89 2.06 -8.69
CA ALA A 43 6.77 2.28 -9.85
C ALA A 43 8.04 3.07 -9.52
N PHE A 44 8.54 3.00 -8.28
CA PHE A 44 9.72 3.77 -7.84
C PHE A 44 10.96 3.52 -8.70
N GLU A 45 11.10 2.31 -9.22
CA GLU A 45 12.29 1.93 -10.01
C GLU A 45 12.16 2.30 -11.49
N GLU A 46 10.93 2.59 -11.92
CA GLU A 46 10.66 2.86 -13.34
C GLU A 46 10.39 4.33 -13.62
N THR A 47 9.83 5.07 -12.67
CA THR A 47 9.43 6.46 -12.88
C THR A 47 9.33 7.18 -11.54
N ASP A 48 9.02 8.47 -11.57
CA ASP A 48 8.72 9.22 -10.36
C ASP A 48 7.37 8.78 -9.79
N VAL A 49 7.29 8.71 -8.48
CA VAL A 49 6.08 8.31 -7.75
C VAL A 49 5.76 9.37 -6.72
N LEU A 50 4.47 9.67 -6.57
CA LEU A 50 3.98 10.53 -5.48
C LEU A 50 3.22 9.66 -4.49
N PHE A 51 3.60 9.72 -3.23
CA PHE A 51 3.01 8.88 -2.21
C PHE A 51 2.78 9.64 -0.92
N LYS A 52 1.52 9.73 -0.51
CA LYS A 52 1.11 10.22 0.82
C LYS A 52 0.46 9.06 1.57
N PRO A 53 1.21 8.38 2.47
CA PRO A 53 0.65 7.29 3.28
C PRO A 53 -0.47 7.75 4.21
N THR A 54 -1.19 6.78 4.79
CA THR A 54 -2.36 7.04 5.62
C THR A 54 -2.05 7.86 6.87
N PHE A 55 -0.98 7.52 7.59
CA PHE A 55 -0.72 8.06 8.92
C PHE A 55 0.62 8.78 9.03
N THR A 56 0.88 9.73 8.14
CA THR A 56 2.06 10.59 8.25
C THR A 56 1.66 11.94 8.80
N LYS A 57 2.54 12.58 9.58
CA LYS A 57 2.28 13.86 10.23
C LYS A 57 3.33 14.92 9.94
N GLU A 58 4.61 14.56 10.01
CA GLU A 58 5.73 15.48 9.82
C GLU A 58 6.34 15.34 8.44
N VAL A 59 6.79 14.14 8.09
CA VAL A 59 7.25 13.84 6.73
C VAL A 59 6.06 13.24 5.99
N VAL A 60 5.23 14.12 5.46
CA VAL A 60 3.92 13.75 4.93
C VAL A 60 4.03 12.89 3.67
N PHE A 61 4.95 13.23 2.78
CA PHE A 61 5.08 12.57 1.49
C PHE A 61 6.30 11.66 1.46
N ARG A 62 6.14 10.49 0.85
CA ARG A 62 7.17 9.46 0.81
C ARG A 62 7.47 9.11 -0.65
N ASN A 63 8.01 10.06 -1.39
CA ASN A 63 8.12 10.00 -2.85
C ASN A 63 9.33 9.24 -3.37
N ASN A 64 10.07 8.58 -2.48
CA ASN A 64 11.17 7.68 -2.88
C ASN A 64 11.06 6.36 -2.11
N LYS A 65 11.70 5.35 -2.64
CA LYS A 65 11.58 3.99 -2.10
C LYS A 65 12.07 3.89 -0.65
N LYS A 66 13.14 4.58 -0.32
CA LYS A 66 13.70 4.55 1.05
C LYS A 66 12.70 5.10 2.07
N ASP A 67 12.09 6.25 1.77
CA ASP A 67 11.15 6.89 2.68
C ASP A 67 9.83 6.10 2.76
N ALA A 68 9.39 5.52 1.65
CA ALA A 68 8.23 4.64 1.64
C ALA A 68 8.48 3.38 2.47
N LEU A 69 9.67 2.79 2.34
CA LEU A 69 10.06 1.63 3.13
C LEU A 69 10.00 1.94 4.63
N SER A 70 10.52 3.10 5.02
CA SER A 70 10.48 3.55 6.42
C SER A 70 9.05 3.52 6.98
N TYR A 71 8.09 4.01 6.21
CA TYR A 71 6.69 4.01 6.65
C TYR A 71 6.18 2.60 6.95
N PHE A 72 6.48 1.65 6.09
CA PHE A 72 5.98 0.28 6.24
C PHE A 72 6.69 -0.52 7.32
N VAL A 73 7.98 -0.27 7.56
CA VAL A 73 8.76 -1.11 8.49
C VAL A 73 9.28 -0.37 9.73
N GLY A 74 9.05 0.93 9.84
CA GLY A 74 9.34 1.66 11.07
C GLY A 74 10.80 1.95 11.32
N ARG A 75 11.56 2.28 10.27
CA ARG A 75 12.98 2.62 10.41
C ARG A 75 13.24 4.08 10.03
N ASP A 76 14.40 4.53 9.85
CA ASP A 76 14.91 5.81 9.34
C ASP A 76 14.17 7.10 9.76
N ILE A 77 12.86 7.22 9.52
CA ILE A 77 12.08 8.43 9.86
C ILE A 77 11.44 8.22 11.23
N SER A 78 11.71 9.15 12.15
CA SER A 78 11.40 8.96 13.56
C SER A 78 9.92 8.77 13.90
N GLU A 79 9.01 9.37 13.12
CA GLU A 79 7.57 9.20 13.38
C GLU A 79 7.03 7.82 12.97
N ASP A 80 7.80 7.04 12.21
CA ASP A 80 7.33 5.77 11.66
C ASP A 80 7.34 4.64 12.66
N ASN A 81 6.20 3.96 12.78
CA ASN A 81 6.04 2.82 13.69
C ASN A 81 5.93 1.50 12.96
N GLY A 82 6.04 1.49 11.63
CA GLY A 82 5.92 0.29 10.84
C GLY A 82 4.48 -0.11 10.57
N PHE A 83 3.83 0.57 9.64
CA PHE A 83 2.43 0.31 9.32
C PHE A 83 2.16 -1.16 8.99
N ALA A 84 3.07 -1.80 8.25
CA ALA A 84 2.91 -3.21 7.87
C ALA A 84 3.26 -4.17 9.00
N LEU A 85 3.92 -3.70 10.05
CA LEU A 85 4.31 -4.54 11.19
C LEU A 85 3.18 -4.71 12.20
N LYS A 86 2.17 -3.87 12.14
CA LYS A 86 0.99 -4.03 12.97
C LYS A 86 0.33 -5.37 12.62
N PRO A 87 -0.23 -6.10 13.60
CA PRO A 87 -0.74 -7.46 13.34
C PRO A 87 -2.07 -7.46 12.58
N TRP A 88 -2.05 -7.04 11.35
CA TRP A 88 -3.24 -7.05 10.50
C TRP A 88 -3.67 -8.49 10.22
N GLY A 89 -4.94 -8.79 10.51
CA GLY A 89 -5.53 -10.08 10.22
C GLY A 89 -6.25 -10.10 8.88
N SER A 90 -6.86 -8.96 8.50
CA SER A 90 -7.49 -8.84 7.21
C SER A 90 -7.47 -7.39 6.72
N ILE A 91 -7.41 -7.25 5.40
CA ILE A 91 -7.54 -5.96 4.70
C ILE A 91 -8.56 -6.24 3.60
N GLN A 92 -9.75 -5.65 3.74
CA GLN A 92 -10.86 -5.93 2.84
C GLN A 92 -11.28 -4.68 2.07
N LEU A 93 -11.48 -4.85 0.76
CA LEU A 93 -12.02 -3.79 -0.07
C LEU A 93 -13.50 -3.58 0.31
N ALA A 94 -13.86 -2.36 0.68
CA ALA A 94 -15.24 -2.02 1.05
C ALA A 94 -15.96 -1.30 -0.10
N GLU A 95 -15.30 -0.33 -0.72
CA GLU A 95 -15.88 0.39 -1.86
C GLU A 95 -14.81 0.59 -2.91
N LEU A 96 -15.19 0.53 -4.20
CA LEU A 96 -14.25 0.72 -5.30
C LEU A 96 -14.89 1.55 -6.39
N ASN A 97 -14.19 2.61 -6.81
CA ASN A 97 -14.53 3.45 -7.94
C ASN A 97 -13.33 3.47 -8.88
N THR A 98 -13.54 3.33 -10.18
CA THR A 98 -12.46 3.22 -11.15
C THR A 98 -12.62 4.17 -12.32
N LEU A 99 -11.50 4.62 -12.86
CA LEU A 99 -11.42 5.27 -14.15
C LEU A 99 -10.49 4.43 -15.02
N ILE A 100 -11.01 3.95 -16.14
CA ILE A 100 -10.22 3.15 -17.08
C ILE A 100 -10.35 3.82 -18.45
N GLU A 101 -9.34 4.60 -18.80
CA GLU A 101 -9.27 5.34 -20.05
C GLU A 101 -8.01 4.91 -20.79
N GLU A 102 -7.86 5.36 -22.03
CA GLU A 102 -6.71 4.95 -22.84
C GLU A 102 -5.37 5.22 -22.16
N ASP A 103 -5.21 6.42 -21.61
CA ASP A 103 -3.96 6.85 -20.99
C ASP A 103 -4.02 7.00 -19.48
N LEU A 104 -5.12 6.58 -18.86
CA LEU A 104 -5.30 6.77 -17.41
C LEU A 104 -6.05 5.59 -16.81
N THR A 105 -5.41 4.95 -15.84
CA THR A 105 -6.04 3.93 -15.00
C THR A 105 -5.94 4.38 -13.56
N ALA A 106 -7.07 4.56 -12.91
CA ALA A 106 -7.11 5.04 -11.54
C ALA A 106 -8.19 4.33 -10.74
N ALA A 107 -7.98 4.25 -9.43
CA ALA A 107 -8.95 3.69 -8.50
C ALA A 107 -9.03 4.55 -7.26
N MET A 108 -10.24 4.78 -6.78
CA MET A 108 -10.50 5.38 -5.48
C MET A 108 -11.45 4.46 -4.73
N GLY A 109 -11.15 4.20 -3.48
CA GLY A 109 -12.02 3.34 -2.70
C GLY A 109 -11.71 3.37 -1.24
N THR A 110 -12.25 2.40 -0.52
CA THR A 110 -11.98 2.24 0.90
C THR A 110 -11.55 0.83 1.20
N LEU A 111 -10.59 0.71 2.12
CA LEU A 111 -10.08 -0.56 2.62
C LEU A 111 -10.34 -0.61 4.12
N LYS A 112 -10.84 -1.75 4.59
CA LYS A 112 -11.08 -1.99 6.00
C LYS A 112 -9.96 -2.85 6.57
N PHE A 113 -9.20 -2.29 7.49
CA PHE A 113 -8.08 -2.96 8.15
C PHE A 113 -8.53 -3.49 9.50
N LYS A 114 -8.33 -4.77 9.73
CA LYS A 114 -8.69 -5.40 11.00
C LYS A 114 -7.51 -6.17 11.57
N PRO A 115 -7.03 -5.84 12.79
CA PRO A 115 -5.99 -6.64 13.44
C PRO A 115 -6.51 -8.02 13.85
N TYR A 116 -5.59 -8.96 14.09
CA TYR A 116 -5.95 -10.27 14.67
C TYR A 116 -6.60 -10.09 16.02
N GLU A 117 -7.68 -10.85 16.28
CA GLU A 117 -8.34 -10.95 17.57
C GLU A 117 -8.88 -9.62 18.15
N ILE A 118 -8.92 -8.58 17.32
CA ILE A 118 -9.49 -7.28 17.71
C ILE A 118 -10.65 -6.98 16.76
N GLU A 119 -11.82 -6.71 17.31
CA GLU A 119 -13.01 -6.43 16.51
C GLU A 119 -13.00 -5.05 15.87
N GLU A 120 -12.27 -4.12 16.48
CA GLU A 120 -12.19 -2.74 16.00
C GLU A 120 -11.45 -2.67 14.66
N THR A 121 -12.03 -1.96 13.70
CA THR A 121 -11.47 -1.82 12.35
C THR A 121 -11.08 -0.37 12.08
N THR A 122 -10.14 -0.20 11.14
CA THR A 122 -9.75 1.11 10.63
C THR A 122 -10.16 1.18 9.17
N LEU A 123 -10.99 2.16 8.84
CA LEU A 123 -11.39 2.39 7.45
C LEU A 123 -10.49 3.46 6.84
N VAL A 124 -9.91 3.13 5.70
CA VAL A 124 -8.95 3.99 5.00
C VAL A 124 -9.44 4.28 3.59
N ALA A 125 -9.48 5.55 3.21
CA ALA A 125 -9.75 5.95 1.84
C ALA A 125 -8.43 6.01 1.08
N PHE A 126 -8.42 5.51 -0.16
CA PHE A 126 -7.23 5.52 -0.98
C PHE A 126 -7.52 6.05 -2.38
N THR A 127 -6.49 6.61 -3.00
CA THR A 127 -6.46 6.91 -4.42
C THR A 127 -5.19 6.31 -4.99
N PHE A 128 -5.33 5.46 -6.01
CA PHE A 128 -4.22 4.92 -6.77
C PHE A 128 -4.33 5.38 -8.21
N ILE A 129 -3.27 5.98 -8.74
CA ILE A 129 -3.13 6.16 -10.18
C ILE A 129 -2.03 5.20 -10.61
N PHE A 130 -2.33 4.40 -11.63
CA PHE A 130 -1.47 3.31 -12.05
C PHE A 130 -0.69 3.64 -13.32
N ARG A 131 0.45 3.01 -13.44
CA ARG A 131 1.19 2.90 -14.68
C ARG A 131 1.28 1.43 -15.06
N LYS A 132 1.06 1.12 -16.32
CA LYS A 132 1.21 -0.24 -16.82
C LYS A 132 2.68 -0.44 -17.21
N ILE A 133 3.31 -1.44 -16.61
CA ILE A 133 4.70 -1.79 -16.87
C ILE A 133 4.72 -3.28 -17.17
N ASP A 134 5.06 -3.63 -18.42
CA ASP A 134 5.11 -5.03 -18.88
C ASP A 134 3.83 -5.80 -18.50
N GLU A 135 2.67 -5.27 -18.86
CA GLU A 135 1.35 -5.86 -18.61
C GLU A 135 0.95 -5.88 -17.13
N THR A 136 1.74 -5.29 -16.24
CA THR A 136 1.47 -5.25 -14.80
C THR A 136 1.17 -3.82 -14.38
N LEU A 137 0.19 -3.66 -13.50
CA LEU A 137 -0.10 -2.36 -12.91
C LEU A 137 0.84 -2.09 -11.75
N LYS A 138 1.40 -0.89 -11.72
CA LYS A 138 2.16 -0.38 -10.57
C LYS A 138 1.66 1.00 -10.21
N ILE A 139 1.72 1.35 -8.94
CA ILE A 139 1.26 2.65 -8.46
C ILE A 139 2.23 3.75 -8.87
N LYS A 140 1.69 4.78 -9.50
CA LYS A 140 2.40 6.02 -9.79
C LYS A 140 2.05 7.12 -8.80
N VAL A 141 0.78 7.16 -8.35
CA VAL A 141 0.33 8.11 -7.33
C VAL A 141 -0.52 7.36 -6.31
N HIS A 142 -0.23 7.55 -5.04
CA HIS A 142 -0.97 6.96 -3.93
C HIS A 142 -1.24 8.02 -2.86
N HIS A 143 -2.49 8.28 -2.58
CA HIS A 143 -2.90 9.17 -1.51
C HIS A 143 -3.89 8.44 -0.63
N SER A 144 -3.58 8.27 0.65
CA SER A 144 -4.46 7.61 1.60
C SER A 144 -4.70 8.46 2.84
N SER A 145 -5.89 8.30 3.42
CA SER A 145 -6.25 8.97 4.66
C SER A 145 -7.26 8.12 5.43
N PRO A 146 -7.29 8.25 6.77
CA PRO A 146 -8.33 7.56 7.53
C PRO A 146 -9.69 8.21 7.27
N VAL A 147 -10.74 7.38 7.29
CA VAL A 147 -12.11 7.85 7.22
C VAL A 147 -12.60 7.94 8.67
N THR A 148 -12.92 9.13 9.12
CA THR A 148 -13.32 9.38 10.51
C THR A 148 -14.74 9.92 10.62
#